data_ec9ea6c30566a94e7afbfc7306c07b66
#
_entry.id   ec9ea6c30566a94e7afbfc7306c07b66
#
_cell.length_a   1.000
_cell.length_b   1.000
_cell.length_c   1.000
_cell.angle_alpha   90.00
_cell.angle_beta   90.00
_cell.angle_gamma   90.00
#
_symmetry.space_group_name_H-M   'P 1'
#
loop_
_entity.id
_entity.type
_entity.pdbx_description
1 polymer ?
#
loop_
_entity_poly.entity_id
_entity_poly.type
_entity_poly.pdbx_seq_one_letter_code
_entity_poly.pdbx_strand_id
1 'polypeptide(L)'
;ERRYSGGLGDVLGLYVGGVELRTHPGSPPSPGVARSFSLDTPVLLIWQPSGSKHTSEYIDHPDWKTNITRAGDDAVDRLAKKDWNPSIWNELLHESQNFGRMSKMLEEPTRQSMLAAVQSTVNELGLQARIRVRLCMLGTSCVVLPSKIDQALTEDELQELSGHLKSHQLESLVTRIAPERNV
;
A
#
# COMPACT_ATOMS: atom_id res chain seq x y z
N GLU A 1 9.49 -11.35 13.50
CA GLU A 1 10.03 -10.53 12.40
C GLU A 1 11.51 -10.20 12.57
N ARG A 2 11.97 -9.75 13.73
CA ARG A 2 13.41 -9.48 13.97
C ARG A 2 14.32 -10.67 13.65
N ARG A 3 13.84 -11.89 13.89
CA ARG A 3 14.58 -13.13 13.60
C ARG A 3 14.82 -13.35 12.11
N TYR A 4 14.00 -12.74 11.25
CA TYR A 4 14.03 -12.89 9.79
C TYR A 4 14.35 -11.60 9.07
N SER A 5 14.95 -10.62 9.75
CA SER A 5 15.24 -9.28 9.21
C SER A 5 14.00 -8.54 8.69
N GLY A 6 12.81 -8.87 9.21
CA GLY A 6 11.57 -8.18 8.89
C GLY A 6 11.42 -6.88 9.68
N GLY A 7 10.78 -5.88 9.09
CA GLY A 7 10.40 -4.65 9.77
C GLY A 7 9.20 -4.86 10.70
N LEU A 8 9.03 -3.97 11.68
CA LEU A 8 7.86 -3.98 12.58
C LEU A 8 6.66 -3.19 12.00
N GLY A 9 6.78 -2.66 10.78
CA GLY A 9 5.77 -1.81 10.17
C GLY A 9 4.39 -2.44 10.12
N ASP A 10 4.30 -3.68 9.62
CA ASP A 10 3.04 -4.40 9.48
C ASP A 10 2.40 -4.69 10.84
N VAL A 11 3.22 -5.09 11.83
CA VAL A 11 2.75 -5.36 13.20
C VAL A 11 2.17 -4.11 13.84
N LEU A 12 2.84 -2.97 13.63
CA LEU A 12 2.40 -1.68 14.17
C LEU A 12 1.15 -1.17 13.46
N GLY A 13 1.05 -1.33 12.13
CA GLY A 13 -0.15 -0.99 11.38
C GLY A 13 -1.38 -1.78 11.85
N LEU A 14 -1.22 -3.07 12.13
CA LEU A 14 -2.27 -3.89 12.73
C LEU A 14 -2.61 -3.49 14.17
N TYR A 15 -1.63 -2.95 14.91
CA TYR A 15 -1.81 -2.50 16.28
C TYR A 15 -2.57 -1.16 16.35
N VAL A 16 -2.24 -0.21 15.49
CA VAL A 16 -2.86 1.13 15.44
C VAL A 16 -4.19 1.10 14.68
N GLY A 17 -4.25 0.41 13.56
CA GLY A 17 -5.41 0.37 12.68
C GLY A 17 -5.63 1.69 11.92
N GLY A 18 -6.70 1.76 11.14
CA GLY A 18 -7.04 2.93 10.32
C GLY A 18 -6.04 3.19 9.18
N VAL A 19 -6.03 4.42 8.72
CA VAL A 19 -5.03 4.96 7.80
C VAL A 19 -3.96 5.67 8.62
N GLU A 20 -2.82 5.03 8.76
CA GLU A 20 -1.76 5.43 9.69
C GLU A 20 -0.64 6.21 9.01
N LEU A 21 -0.18 7.29 9.64
CA LEU A 21 1.10 7.94 9.39
C LEU A 21 1.97 7.83 10.64
N ARG A 22 3.12 7.18 10.49
CA ARG A 22 4.10 7.06 11.58
C ARG A 22 5.31 7.93 11.30
N THR A 23 5.62 8.85 12.23
CA THR A 23 6.74 9.79 12.14
C THR A 23 7.94 9.37 12.98
N HIS A 24 7.74 8.50 13.97
CA HIS A 24 8.82 7.96 14.80
C HIS A 24 8.64 6.45 14.98
N PRO A 25 9.74 5.70 14.98
CA PRO A 25 9.68 4.25 15.16
C PRO A 25 9.22 3.87 16.56
N GLY A 26 8.66 2.68 16.67
CA GLY A 26 8.22 2.12 17.94
C GLY A 26 7.97 0.61 17.81
N SER A 27 7.46 0.02 18.88
CA SER A 27 6.99 -1.37 18.90
C SER A 27 5.88 -1.51 19.94
N PRO A 28 4.92 -2.44 19.78
CA PRO A 28 3.91 -2.65 20.81
C PRO A 28 4.53 -2.92 22.21
N PRO A 29 3.98 -2.38 23.29
CA PRO A 29 2.79 -1.50 23.36
C PRO A 29 3.05 -0.02 23.10
N SER A 30 4.25 0.38 22.73
CA SER A 30 4.64 1.78 22.48
C SER A 30 4.91 1.98 20.99
N PRO A 31 3.87 2.29 20.16
CA PRO A 31 3.98 2.32 18.70
C PRO A 31 4.85 3.47 18.16
N GLY A 32 5.45 4.30 19.01
CA GLY A 32 6.14 5.52 18.61
C GLY A 32 5.16 6.68 18.44
N VAL A 33 5.46 7.60 17.51
CA VAL A 33 4.54 8.70 17.20
C VAL A 33 3.81 8.38 15.92
N ALA A 34 2.55 8.03 16.05
CA ALA A 34 1.64 7.73 14.95
C ALA A 34 0.39 8.60 15.03
N ARG A 35 -0.16 8.95 13.87
CA ARG A 35 -1.49 9.55 13.71
C ARG A 35 -2.29 8.62 12.82
N SER A 36 -3.55 8.43 13.13
CA SER A 36 -4.45 7.59 12.36
C SER A 36 -5.80 8.25 12.16
N PHE A 37 -6.55 7.83 11.17
CA PHE A 37 -7.97 8.10 11.03
C PHE A 37 -8.69 6.88 10.51
N SER A 38 -9.94 6.71 10.93
CA SER A 38 -10.79 5.62 10.45
C SER A 38 -11.32 5.91 9.06
N LEU A 39 -11.31 4.87 8.22
CA LEU A 39 -11.88 4.90 6.89
C LEU A 39 -12.55 3.56 6.59
N ASP A 40 -13.88 3.54 6.64
CA ASP A 40 -14.67 2.34 6.34
C ASP A 40 -14.85 2.20 4.82
N THR A 41 -13.82 1.70 4.16
CA THR A 41 -13.79 1.57 2.70
C THR A 41 -13.34 0.18 2.32
N PRO A 42 -14.07 -0.51 1.43
CA PRO A 42 -13.60 -1.75 0.86
C PRO A 42 -12.42 -1.50 -0.08
N VAL A 43 -11.48 -2.42 -0.07
CA VAL A 43 -10.27 -2.40 -0.88
C VAL A 43 -9.99 -3.79 -1.44
N LEU A 44 -9.26 -3.88 -2.55
CA LEU A 44 -8.81 -5.14 -3.11
C LEU A 44 -7.29 -5.25 -2.97
N LEU A 45 -6.84 -6.21 -2.18
CA LEU A 45 -5.44 -6.61 -2.14
C LEU A 45 -5.18 -7.59 -3.29
N ILE A 46 -4.05 -7.43 -3.99
CA ILE A 46 -3.66 -8.24 -5.13
C ILE A 46 -2.20 -8.62 -4.95
N TRP A 47 -1.86 -9.88 -5.21
CA TRP A 47 -0.47 -10.34 -5.16
C TRP A 47 -0.18 -11.44 -6.17
N GLN A 48 1.09 -11.58 -6.48
CA GLN A 48 1.59 -12.69 -7.26
C GLN A 48 1.99 -13.83 -6.30
N PRO A 49 1.41 -15.03 -6.45
CA PRO A 49 1.61 -16.13 -5.51
C PRO A 49 3.03 -16.72 -5.54
N SER A 50 3.78 -16.47 -6.61
CA SER A 50 5.14 -17.01 -6.80
C SER A 50 6.13 -15.93 -7.22
N GLY A 51 7.42 -16.15 -6.93
CA GLY A 51 8.50 -15.27 -7.41
C GLY A 51 8.73 -13.98 -6.59
N SER A 52 8.13 -13.85 -5.40
CA SER A 52 8.44 -12.73 -4.51
C SER A 52 9.80 -12.91 -3.86
N LYS A 53 10.62 -11.87 -3.92
CA LYS A 53 11.86 -11.80 -3.13
C LYS A 53 11.54 -11.61 -1.67
N HIS A 54 12.41 -12.12 -0.80
CA HIS A 54 12.29 -11.87 0.63
C HIS A 54 12.58 -10.40 0.95
N THR A 55 11.88 -9.82 1.92
CA THR A 55 12.06 -8.42 2.34
C THR A 55 13.52 -8.06 2.63
N SER A 56 14.29 -8.99 3.22
CA SER A 56 15.72 -8.81 3.49
C SER A 56 16.56 -8.57 2.21
N GLU A 57 16.18 -9.12 1.07
CA GLU A 57 16.90 -8.90 -0.18
C GLU A 57 16.88 -7.43 -0.64
N TYR A 58 15.87 -6.68 -0.21
CA TYR A 58 15.77 -5.24 -0.48
C TYR A 58 16.44 -4.40 0.60
N ILE A 59 16.10 -4.65 1.88
CA ILE A 59 16.57 -3.81 2.99
C ILE A 59 18.03 -4.00 3.34
N ASP A 60 18.61 -5.18 3.03
CA ASP A 60 20.01 -5.47 3.25
C ASP A 60 20.89 -5.04 2.05
N HIS A 61 20.29 -4.72 0.89
CA HIS A 61 21.02 -4.22 -0.28
C HIS A 61 21.21 -2.69 -0.16
N PRO A 62 22.46 -2.20 -0.20
CA PRO A 62 22.79 -0.78 0.07
C PRO A 62 22.02 0.22 -0.79
N ASP A 63 21.92 -0.04 -2.11
CA ASP A 63 21.24 0.86 -3.04
C ASP A 63 19.72 0.92 -2.80
N TRP A 64 19.09 -0.25 -2.59
CA TRP A 64 17.69 -0.34 -2.27
C TRP A 64 17.38 0.34 -0.94
N LYS A 65 18.18 0.06 0.08
CA LYS A 65 18.04 0.68 1.39
C LYS A 65 18.11 2.21 1.30
N THR A 66 19.10 2.74 0.59
CA THR A 66 19.28 4.19 0.41
C THR A 66 18.09 4.82 -0.31
N ASN A 67 17.63 4.23 -1.41
CA ASN A 67 16.52 4.77 -2.19
C ASN A 67 15.19 4.70 -1.41
N ILE A 68 14.91 3.58 -0.72
CA ILE A 68 13.70 3.39 0.08
C ILE A 68 13.69 4.37 1.25
N THR A 69 14.81 4.49 2.00
CA THR A 69 14.91 5.41 3.14
C THR A 69 14.67 6.85 2.70
N ARG A 70 15.40 7.33 1.69
CA ARG A 70 15.24 8.71 1.19
C ARG A 70 13.82 8.99 0.72
N ALA A 71 13.24 8.08 -0.09
CA ALA A 71 11.88 8.25 -0.59
C ALA A 71 10.83 8.23 0.54
N GLY A 72 11.06 7.40 1.55
CA GLY A 72 10.21 7.32 2.75
C GLY A 72 10.27 8.57 3.59
N ASP A 73 11.47 9.03 3.92
CA ASP A 73 11.69 10.24 4.73
C ASP A 73 11.07 11.47 4.03
N ASP A 74 11.32 11.64 2.74
CA ASP A 74 10.74 12.71 1.93
C ASP A 74 9.20 12.70 1.94
N ALA A 75 8.57 11.52 1.81
CA ALA A 75 7.12 11.39 1.83
C ALA A 75 6.55 11.68 3.22
N VAL A 76 7.15 11.12 4.27
CA VAL A 76 6.74 11.34 5.66
C VAL A 76 6.88 12.81 6.03
N ASP A 77 7.97 13.48 5.67
CA ASP A 77 8.19 14.89 5.94
C ASP A 77 7.14 15.81 5.30
N ARG A 78 6.67 15.46 4.09
CA ARG A 78 5.59 16.21 3.43
C ARG A 78 4.24 15.95 4.09
N LEU A 79 3.92 14.70 4.37
CA LEU A 79 2.64 14.30 4.97
C LEU A 79 2.53 14.74 6.43
N ALA A 80 3.63 14.73 7.19
CA ALA A 80 3.65 15.13 8.60
C ALA A 80 3.26 16.60 8.85
N LYS A 81 3.42 17.45 7.84
CA LYS A 81 3.07 18.89 7.89
C LYS A 81 1.56 19.14 7.65
N LYS A 82 0.80 18.11 7.38
CA LYS A 82 -0.62 18.20 7.06
C LYS A 82 -1.49 17.72 8.22
N ASP A 83 -2.73 18.14 8.24
CA ASP A 83 -3.73 17.58 9.12
C ASP A 83 -4.05 16.15 8.69
N TRP A 84 -3.87 15.19 9.60
CA TRP A 84 -4.06 13.78 9.30
C TRP A 84 -5.51 13.37 9.52
N ASN A 85 -6.32 13.51 8.47
CA ASN A 85 -7.75 13.19 8.43
C ASN A 85 -8.15 12.79 7.00
N PRO A 86 -9.39 12.35 6.72
CA PRO A 86 -9.80 11.91 5.39
C PRO A 86 -9.59 12.91 4.24
N SER A 87 -9.49 14.21 4.50
CA SER A 87 -9.26 15.23 3.45
C SER A 87 -7.91 15.11 2.77
N ILE A 88 -6.91 14.47 3.43
CA ILE A 88 -5.57 14.25 2.89
C ILE A 88 -5.51 13.14 1.82
N TRP A 89 -6.60 12.44 1.55
CA TRP A 89 -6.62 11.23 0.74
C TRP A 89 -5.93 11.37 -0.61
N ASN A 90 -6.19 12.42 -1.35
CA ASN A 90 -5.57 12.66 -2.65
C ASN A 90 -4.04 12.83 -2.55
N GLU A 91 -3.57 13.55 -1.53
CA GLU A 91 -2.14 13.75 -1.27
C GLU A 91 -1.47 12.44 -0.87
N LEU A 92 -2.13 11.64 -0.03
CA LEU A 92 -1.66 10.31 0.35
C LEU A 92 -1.50 9.41 -0.88
N LEU A 93 -2.50 9.38 -1.77
CA LEU A 93 -2.42 8.62 -3.02
C LEU A 93 -1.30 9.14 -3.94
N HIS A 94 -1.06 10.43 -3.96
CA HIS A 94 0.04 11.02 -4.73
C HIS A 94 1.40 10.65 -4.13
N GLU A 95 1.58 10.81 -2.83
CA GLU A 95 2.84 10.50 -2.15
C GLU A 95 3.18 9.00 -2.20
N SER A 96 2.18 8.11 -2.11
CA SER A 96 2.41 6.67 -2.27
C SER A 96 2.89 6.30 -3.67
N GLN A 97 2.44 7.02 -4.72
CA GLN A 97 2.95 6.84 -6.08
C GLN A 97 4.37 7.39 -6.23
N ASN A 98 4.63 8.57 -5.66
CA ASN A 98 5.96 9.17 -5.66
C ASN A 98 6.96 8.28 -4.93
N PHE A 99 6.60 7.72 -3.79
CA PHE A 99 7.42 6.76 -3.06
C PHE A 99 7.81 5.56 -3.95
N GLY A 100 6.84 4.96 -4.64
CA GLY A 100 7.11 3.83 -5.54
C GLY A 100 8.10 4.16 -6.66
N ARG A 101 8.06 5.39 -7.19
CA ARG A 101 8.99 5.87 -8.23
C ARG A 101 10.36 6.17 -7.63
N MET A 102 10.42 6.98 -6.59
CA MET A 102 11.67 7.47 -6.00
C MET A 102 12.48 6.35 -5.34
N SER A 103 11.81 5.35 -4.78
CA SER A 103 12.44 4.13 -4.26
C SER A 103 12.90 3.17 -5.34
N LYS A 104 12.58 3.43 -6.62
CA LYS A 104 12.79 2.54 -7.78
C LYS A 104 12.03 1.21 -7.74
N MET A 105 11.14 1.03 -6.79
CA MET A 105 10.35 -0.20 -6.69
C MET A 105 9.47 -0.45 -7.92
N LEU A 106 9.05 0.61 -8.61
CA LEU A 106 8.29 0.52 -9.86
C LEU A 106 9.15 0.11 -11.08
N GLU A 107 10.47 0.09 -10.96
CA GLU A 107 11.38 -0.33 -12.04
C GLU A 107 11.62 -1.84 -12.05
N GLU A 108 11.22 -2.56 -10.99
CA GLU A 108 11.42 -4.01 -10.92
C GLU A 108 10.45 -4.75 -11.86
N PRO A 109 10.97 -5.63 -12.75
CA PRO A 109 10.18 -6.22 -13.84
C PRO A 109 8.93 -6.98 -13.37
N THR A 110 9.03 -7.73 -12.27
CA THR A 110 7.89 -8.52 -11.75
C THR A 110 6.77 -7.60 -11.26
N ARG A 111 7.10 -6.50 -10.59
CA ARG A 111 6.10 -5.49 -10.17
C ARG A 111 5.49 -4.77 -11.37
N GLN A 112 6.31 -4.43 -12.37
CA GLN A 112 5.81 -3.81 -13.61
C GLN A 112 4.81 -4.72 -14.31
N SER A 113 5.14 -6.01 -14.46
CA SER A 113 4.26 -6.99 -15.08
C SER A 113 2.93 -7.13 -14.32
N MET A 114 2.98 -7.26 -13.00
CA MET A 114 1.78 -7.31 -12.16
C MET A 114 0.93 -6.04 -12.30
N LEU A 115 1.54 -4.87 -12.17
CA LEU A 115 0.80 -3.61 -12.29
C LEU A 115 0.21 -3.39 -13.68
N ALA A 116 0.92 -3.80 -14.74
CA ALA A 116 0.41 -3.72 -16.11
C ALA A 116 -0.83 -4.62 -16.30
N ALA A 117 -0.81 -5.84 -15.76
CA ALA A 117 -1.95 -6.74 -15.79
C ALA A 117 -3.16 -6.16 -15.06
N VAL A 118 -2.95 -5.64 -13.85
CA VAL A 118 -4.01 -4.98 -13.07
C VAL A 118 -4.56 -3.76 -13.80
N GLN A 119 -3.68 -2.93 -14.37
CA GLN A 119 -4.11 -1.72 -15.10
C GLN A 119 -4.87 -2.06 -16.38
N SER A 120 -4.50 -3.14 -17.12
CA SER A 120 -5.25 -3.62 -18.26
C SER A 120 -6.67 -4.00 -17.87
N THR A 121 -6.82 -4.83 -16.83
CA THR A 121 -8.13 -5.24 -16.32
C THR A 121 -8.97 -4.04 -15.86
N VAL A 122 -8.37 -3.09 -15.16
CA VAL A 122 -9.03 -1.85 -14.73
C VAL A 122 -9.56 -1.03 -15.92
N ASN A 123 -8.78 -0.94 -17.00
CA ASN A 123 -9.19 -0.24 -18.22
C ASN A 123 -10.30 -0.97 -18.96
N GLU A 124 -10.22 -2.30 -19.06
CA GLU A 124 -11.24 -3.16 -19.68
C GLU A 124 -12.60 -3.02 -18.99
N LEU A 125 -12.60 -2.87 -17.67
CA LEU A 125 -13.80 -2.66 -16.86
C LEU A 125 -14.23 -1.18 -16.76
N GLY A 126 -13.49 -0.24 -17.37
CA GLY A 126 -13.82 1.19 -17.32
C GLY A 126 -13.66 1.86 -15.95
N LEU A 127 -12.87 1.28 -15.04
CA LEU A 127 -12.73 1.71 -13.65
C LEU A 127 -11.64 2.74 -13.40
N GLN A 128 -10.85 3.13 -14.41
CA GLN A 128 -9.65 3.98 -14.28
C GLN A 128 -9.90 5.36 -13.66
N ALA A 129 -11.10 5.90 -13.78
CA ALA A 129 -11.47 7.17 -13.16
C ALA A 129 -11.76 7.02 -11.66
N ARG A 130 -12.26 5.87 -11.22
CA ARG A 130 -12.76 5.64 -9.87
C ARG A 130 -11.71 5.08 -8.90
N ILE A 131 -10.65 4.45 -9.41
CA ILE A 131 -9.66 3.78 -8.58
C ILE A 131 -8.23 4.23 -8.82
N ARG A 132 -7.37 3.89 -7.86
CA ARG A 132 -5.91 3.99 -7.94
C ARG A 132 -5.28 2.69 -7.47
N VAL A 133 -4.31 2.20 -8.24
CA VAL A 133 -3.52 1.03 -7.87
C VAL A 133 -2.22 1.51 -7.24
N ARG A 134 -1.86 0.95 -6.07
CA ARG A 134 -0.65 1.32 -5.33
C ARG A 134 0.09 0.06 -4.89
N LEU A 135 1.41 0.10 -4.93
CA LEU A 135 2.23 -0.98 -4.39
C LEU A 135 2.02 -1.13 -2.88
N CYS A 136 1.98 -2.37 -2.42
CA CYS A 136 1.98 -2.72 -1.01
C CYS A 136 3.39 -3.16 -0.60
N MET A 137 4.06 -2.34 0.22
CA MET A 137 5.33 -2.70 0.83
C MET A 137 6.41 -3.19 -0.17
N LEU A 138 7.32 -4.04 0.28
CA LEU A 138 8.43 -4.57 -0.49
C LEU A 138 8.09 -5.84 -1.29
N GLY A 139 6.91 -6.43 -1.09
CA GLY A 139 6.44 -7.62 -1.81
C GLY A 139 5.98 -7.33 -3.23
N THR A 140 5.70 -8.39 -3.99
CA THR A 140 5.03 -8.30 -5.29
C THR A 140 3.53 -8.27 -5.07
N SER A 141 3.06 -7.17 -4.54
CA SER A 141 1.65 -6.95 -4.20
C SER A 141 1.24 -5.49 -4.42
N CYS A 142 -0.04 -5.28 -4.66
CA CYS A 142 -0.63 -3.96 -4.76
C CYS A 142 -2.02 -3.92 -4.14
N VAL A 143 -2.52 -2.73 -3.94
CA VAL A 143 -3.88 -2.48 -3.45
C VAL A 143 -4.62 -1.59 -4.42
N VAL A 144 -5.89 -1.91 -4.65
CA VAL A 144 -6.85 -1.05 -5.34
C VAL A 144 -7.56 -0.22 -4.29
N LEU A 145 -7.44 1.08 -4.43
CA LEU A 145 -7.99 2.10 -3.55
C LEU A 145 -8.93 3.02 -4.34
N PRO A 146 -9.96 3.61 -3.72
CA PRO A 146 -10.79 4.60 -4.39
C PRO A 146 -9.97 5.84 -4.77
N SER A 147 -10.23 6.43 -5.94
CA SER A 147 -9.65 7.72 -6.32
C SER A 147 -10.16 8.85 -5.45
N LYS A 148 -11.41 8.73 -5.00
CA LYS A 148 -12.06 9.60 -4.01
C LYS A 148 -12.84 8.74 -3.04
N ILE A 149 -12.81 9.09 -1.76
CA ILE A 149 -13.42 8.30 -0.69
C ILE A 149 -14.92 8.12 -0.90
N ASP A 150 -15.61 9.14 -1.36
CA ASP A 150 -17.05 9.17 -1.63
C ASP A 150 -17.46 8.43 -2.91
N GLN A 151 -16.50 7.94 -3.69
CA GLN A 151 -16.70 7.21 -4.95
C GLN A 151 -16.07 5.81 -4.91
N ALA A 152 -15.90 5.24 -3.73
CA ALA A 152 -15.37 3.90 -3.56
C ALA A 152 -16.20 2.87 -4.36
N LEU A 153 -15.53 1.83 -4.82
CA LEU A 153 -16.20 0.67 -5.40
C LEU A 153 -16.91 -0.10 -4.29
N THR A 154 -18.01 -0.74 -4.65
CA THR A 154 -18.67 -1.70 -3.79
C THR A 154 -17.85 -2.99 -3.68
N GLU A 155 -18.17 -3.82 -2.69
CA GLU A 155 -17.53 -5.14 -2.57
C GLU A 155 -17.82 -6.02 -3.79
N ASP A 156 -19.03 -5.95 -4.38
CA ASP A 156 -19.39 -6.70 -5.58
C ASP A 156 -18.56 -6.26 -6.79
N GLU A 157 -18.37 -4.95 -7.01
CA GLU A 157 -17.51 -4.43 -8.08
C GLU A 157 -16.04 -4.86 -7.88
N LEU A 158 -15.56 -4.90 -6.64
CA LEU A 158 -14.21 -5.41 -6.33
C LEU A 158 -14.11 -6.92 -6.51
N GLN A 159 -15.18 -7.69 -6.25
CA GLN A 159 -15.23 -9.13 -6.53
C GLN A 159 -15.23 -9.40 -8.04
N GLU A 160 -15.93 -8.60 -8.83
CA GLU A 160 -15.89 -8.69 -10.29
C GLU A 160 -14.46 -8.45 -10.81
N LEU A 161 -13.81 -7.36 -10.37
CA LEU A 161 -12.42 -7.08 -10.70
C LEU A 161 -11.50 -8.24 -10.28
N SER A 162 -11.67 -8.78 -9.07
CA SER A 162 -10.94 -9.95 -8.56
C SER A 162 -11.10 -11.17 -9.49
N GLY A 163 -12.32 -11.42 -9.99
CA GLY A 163 -12.61 -12.51 -10.92
C GLY A 163 -11.80 -12.42 -12.21
N HIS A 164 -11.71 -11.22 -12.80
CA HIS A 164 -10.93 -10.98 -14.02
C HIS A 164 -9.42 -11.16 -13.82
N LEU A 165 -8.88 -10.81 -12.65
CA LEU A 165 -7.45 -10.93 -12.36
C LEU A 165 -6.93 -12.36 -12.32
N LYS A 166 -7.80 -13.36 -12.13
CA LYS A 166 -7.42 -14.78 -12.16
C LYS A 166 -6.85 -15.22 -13.50
N SER A 167 -7.30 -14.63 -14.61
CA SER A 167 -6.75 -14.90 -15.95
C SER A 167 -5.28 -14.51 -16.08
N HIS A 168 -4.80 -13.58 -15.25
CA HIS A 168 -3.42 -13.15 -15.17
C HIS A 168 -2.60 -13.89 -14.10
N GLN A 169 -3.14 -14.97 -13.54
CA GLN A 169 -2.49 -15.75 -12.46
C GLN A 169 -2.19 -14.90 -11.21
N LEU A 170 -2.99 -13.88 -10.98
CA LEU A 170 -2.92 -13.04 -9.77
C LEU A 170 -3.95 -13.53 -8.76
N GLU A 171 -3.54 -13.58 -7.51
CA GLU A 171 -4.44 -13.79 -6.40
C GLU A 171 -4.90 -12.47 -5.81
N SER A 172 -6.07 -12.46 -5.21
CA SER A 172 -6.63 -11.25 -4.65
C SER A 172 -7.61 -11.53 -3.52
N LEU A 173 -7.80 -10.53 -2.66
CA LEU A 173 -8.69 -10.57 -1.52
C LEU A 173 -9.43 -9.23 -1.38
N VAL A 174 -10.75 -9.25 -1.45
CA VAL A 174 -11.57 -8.11 -1.06
C VAL A 174 -11.58 -8.05 0.46
N THR A 175 -11.24 -6.90 1.01
CA THR A 175 -11.19 -6.64 2.46
C THR A 175 -11.53 -5.19 2.74
N ARG A 176 -11.44 -4.77 3.99
CA ARG A 176 -11.69 -3.38 4.41
C ARG A 176 -10.50 -2.86 5.22
N ILE A 177 -10.35 -1.55 5.23
CA ILE A 177 -9.39 -0.90 6.13
C ILE A 177 -9.86 -1.15 7.56
N ALA A 178 -8.97 -1.72 8.38
CA ALA A 178 -9.30 -1.99 9.78
C ALA A 178 -9.64 -0.69 10.53
N PRO A 179 -10.57 -0.69 11.47
CA PRO A 179 -10.89 0.49 12.25
C PRO A 179 -9.68 0.94 13.08
N GLU A 180 -9.59 2.25 13.27
CA GLU A 180 -8.62 2.83 14.19
C GLU A 180 -8.81 2.28 15.61
N ARG A 181 -7.72 2.04 16.30
CA ARG A 181 -7.70 1.59 17.69
C ARG A 181 -7.19 2.70 18.60
N ASN A 182 -7.82 2.85 19.74
CA ASN A 182 -7.33 3.74 20.81
C ASN A 182 -6.13 3.06 21.50
N VAL A 183 -4.94 3.39 21.08
CA VAL A 183 -3.67 2.83 21.58
C VAL A 183 -2.84 3.91 22.28
#